data_2a501221dd338410c5edfca3254ac26b
#
_entry.id   2a501221dd338410c5edfca3254ac26b
#
_cell.length_a   1.000
_cell.length_b   1.000
_cell.length_c   1.000
_cell.angle_alpha   90.00
_cell.angle_beta   90.00
_cell.angle_gamma   90.00
#
_symmetry.space_group_name_H-M   'P 1'
#
loop_
_entity.id
_entity.type
_entity.pdbx_description
1 polymer ?
#
loop_
_entity_poly.entity_id
_entity_poly.type
_entity_poly.pdbx_seq_one_letter_code
_entity_poly.pdbx_strand_id
1 'polypeptide(L)' 'MITFYSTNCPKCKVLATKLDQAGVQYNINTDVKTMLSKGIKAAPALEMDNGTILDFSKALAWVRGL' A
#
# COMPACT_ATOMS: atom_id res chain seq x y z
N MET A 1 9.45 5.19 6.87
CA MET A 1 9.01 3.81 6.52
C MET A 1 7.72 3.88 5.72
N ILE A 2 7.58 3.00 4.75
CA ILE A 2 6.38 2.94 3.90
C ILE A 2 5.19 2.46 4.73
N THR A 3 4.01 3.04 4.49
CA THR A 3 2.78 2.58 5.11
C THR A 3 1.90 1.88 4.07
N PHE A 4 1.47 0.67 4.39
CA PHE A 4 0.59 -0.12 3.54
C PHE A 4 -0.84 -0.05 4.09
N TYR A 5 -1.73 0.57 3.34
CA TYR A 5 -3.13 0.69 3.72
C TYR A 5 -3.91 -0.48 3.14
N SER A 6 -4.59 -1.23 3.99
CA SER A 6 -5.25 -2.48 3.61
C SER A 6 -6.62 -2.60 4.28
N THR A 7 -7.57 -3.20 3.56
CA THR A 7 -8.88 -3.57 4.10
C THR A 7 -9.11 -5.08 4.03
N ASN A 8 -8.03 -5.85 3.91
CA ASN A 8 -8.07 -7.32 3.77
C ASN A 8 -8.80 -7.79 2.50
N CYS A 9 -8.82 -6.96 1.47
CA CYS A 9 -9.41 -7.34 0.18
C CYS A 9 -8.46 -8.28 -0.58
N PRO A 10 -8.94 -8.98 -1.64
CA PRO A 10 -8.06 -9.86 -2.43
C PRO A 10 -6.86 -9.13 -3.02
N LYS A 11 -7.06 -7.91 -3.53
CA LYS A 11 -5.95 -7.11 -4.06
C LYS A 11 -4.97 -6.71 -2.96
N CYS A 12 -5.46 -6.48 -1.75
CA CYS A 12 -4.61 -6.18 -0.61
C CYS A 12 -3.66 -7.34 -0.33
N LYS A 13 -4.18 -8.57 -0.38
CA LYS A 13 -3.35 -9.76 -0.16
C LYS A 13 -2.31 -9.93 -1.26
N VAL A 14 -2.68 -9.66 -2.51
CA VAL A 14 -1.74 -9.73 -3.64
C VAL A 14 -0.59 -8.74 -3.43
N LEU A 15 -0.91 -7.50 -3.09
CA LEU A 15 0.12 -6.49 -2.89
C LEU A 15 1.01 -6.81 -1.69
N ALA A 16 0.42 -7.28 -0.58
CA ALA A 16 1.19 -7.67 0.59
C ALA A 16 2.19 -8.78 0.24
N THR A 17 1.76 -9.79 -0.52
CA THR A 17 2.64 -10.87 -0.96
C THR A 17 3.79 -10.33 -1.80
N LYS A 18 3.51 -9.42 -2.72
CA LYS A 18 4.55 -8.82 -3.57
C LYS A 18 5.55 -8.03 -2.75
N LEU A 19 5.09 -7.25 -1.78
CA LEU A 19 5.95 -6.49 -0.89
C LEU A 19 6.85 -7.42 -0.08
N ASP A 20 6.28 -8.49 0.46
CA ASP A 20 7.04 -9.46 1.25
C ASP A 20 8.10 -10.16 0.40
N GLN A 21 7.76 -10.55 -0.83
CA GLN A 21 8.70 -11.19 -1.73
C GLN A 21 9.85 -10.27 -2.13
N ALA A 22 9.57 -8.97 -2.23
CA ALA A 22 10.59 -7.97 -2.57
C ALA A 22 11.44 -7.54 -1.37
N GLY A 23 11.11 -8.02 -0.17
CA GLY A 23 11.85 -7.65 1.04
C GLY A 23 11.57 -6.23 1.51
N VAL A 24 10.45 -5.66 1.11
CA VAL A 24 10.08 -4.29 1.51
C VAL A 24 9.56 -4.30 2.95
N GLN A 25 10.11 -3.40 3.77
CA GLN A 25 9.60 -3.20 5.12
C GLN A 25 8.54 -2.11 5.10
N TYR A 26 7.42 -2.37 5.76
CA TYR A 26 6.29 -1.44 5.78
C TYR A 26 5.49 -1.59 7.07
N ASN A 27 4.78 -0.51 7.42
CA ASN A 27 3.76 -0.55 8.46
C ASN A 27 2.41 -0.82 7.82
N ILE A 28 1.57 -1.59 8.50
CA ILE A 28 0.20 -1.85 8.04
C ILE A 28 -0.75 -0.92 8.78
N ASN A 29 -1.64 -0.27 8.03
CA ASN A 29 -2.71 0.55 8.59
C ASN A 29 -4.03 0.10 7.97
N THR A 30 -4.97 -0.31 8.82
CA THR A 30 -6.29 -0.79 8.37
C THR A 30 -7.41 0.19 8.75
N ASP A 31 -7.06 1.38 9.21
CA ASP A 31 -8.04 2.39 9.64
C ASP A 31 -8.58 3.14 8.42
N VAL A 32 -9.85 2.85 8.10
CA VAL A 32 -10.53 3.46 6.96
C VAL A 32 -10.62 4.97 7.12
N LYS A 33 -10.81 5.46 8.33
CA LYS A 33 -10.89 6.91 8.59
C LYS A 33 -9.59 7.60 8.20
N THR A 34 -8.45 7.01 8.55
CA THR A 34 -7.14 7.54 8.16
C THR A 34 -6.99 7.54 6.65
N MET A 35 -7.41 6.48 5.99
CA MET A 35 -7.37 6.40 4.52
C MET A 35 -8.16 7.53 3.89
N LEU A 36 -9.40 7.75 4.35
CA LEU A 36 -10.25 8.80 3.82
C LEU A 36 -9.66 10.18 4.04
N SER A 37 -9.07 10.42 5.20
CA SER A 37 -8.45 11.72 5.51
C SER A 37 -7.25 12.02 4.61
N LYS A 38 -6.62 10.99 4.07
CA LYS A 38 -5.48 11.12 3.15
C LYS A 38 -5.89 11.11 1.68
N GLY A 39 -7.19 11.05 1.40
CA GLY A 39 -7.69 11.00 0.03
C GLY A 39 -7.61 9.63 -0.62
N ILE A 40 -7.37 8.58 0.15
CA ILE A 40 -7.32 7.22 -0.37
C ILE A 40 -8.74 6.71 -0.51
N LYS A 41 -9.18 6.49 -1.76
CA LYS A 41 -10.56 6.08 -2.05
C LYS A 41 -10.72 4.57 -2.15
N ALA A 42 -9.65 3.84 -2.34
CA ALA A 42 -9.69 2.40 -2.50
C ALA A 42 -8.41 1.78 -1.95
N ALA A 43 -8.53 0.66 -1.28
CA ALA A 43 -7.39 -0.15 -0.85
C ALA A 43 -7.11 -1.20 -1.94
N PRO A 44 -5.87 -1.68 -2.02
CA PRO A 44 -4.72 -1.30 -1.22
C PRO A 44 -4.07 -0.01 -1.72
N ALA A 45 -3.30 0.63 -0.84
CA ALA A 45 -2.51 1.80 -1.22
C ALA A 45 -1.20 1.79 -0.44
N LEU A 46 -0.17 2.42 -1.01
CA LEU A 46 1.10 2.62 -0.34
C LEU A 46 1.34 4.11 -0.15
N GLU A 47 1.75 4.49 1.04
CA GLU A 47 2.24 5.84 1.31
C GLU A 47 3.75 5.76 1.44
N MET A 48 4.44 6.43 0.52
CA MET A 48 5.90 6.43 0.49
C MET A 48 6.46 7.38 1.56
N ASP A 49 7.77 7.28 1.82
CA ASP A 49 8.42 8.11 2.84
C ASP A 49 8.29 9.60 2.56
N ASN A 50 8.18 9.99 1.29
CA ASN A 50 8.02 11.40 0.91
C ASN A 50 6.56 11.87 0.90
N GLY A 51 5.62 11.03 1.33
CA GLY A 51 4.21 11.36 1.35
C GLY A 51 3.42 11.03 0.09
N THR A 52 4.08 10.51 -0.94
CA THR A 52 3.40 10.12 -2.17
C THR A 52 2.51 8.90 -1.92
N ILE A 53 1.27 8.93 -2.41
CA ILE A 53 0.33 7.83 -2.29
C ILE A 53 0.27 7.09 -3.62
N LEU A 54 0.50 5.78 -3.59
CA LEU A 54 0.41 4.92 -4.77
C LEU A 54 -0.85 4.06 -4.66
N ASP A 55 -1.65 4.01 -5.73
CA ASP A 55 -2.77 3.09 -5.79
C ASP A 55 -2.26 1.67 -6.10
N PHE A 56 -3.18 0.71 -6.26
CA PHE A 56 -2.81 -0.68 -6.48
C PHE A 56 -1.91 -0.84 -7.71
N SER A 57 -2.30 -0.26 -8.84
CA SER A 57 -1.53 -0.38 -10.10
C SER A 57 -0.15 0.25 -9.98
N LYS A 58 -0.08 1.45 -9.41
CA LYS A 58 1.19 2.15 -9.23
C LYS A 58 2.08 1.43 -8.23
N ALA A 59 1.49 0.90 -7.16
CA ALA A 59 2.24 0.15 -6.16
C ALA A 59 2.84 -1.11 -6.76
N LEU A 60 2.07 -1.84 -7.57
CA LEU A 60 2.59 -3.02 -8.26
C LEU A 60 3.76 -2.68 -9.18
N ALA A 61 3.62 -1.59 -9.96
CA ALA A 61 4.69 -1.14 -10.85
C ALA A 61 5.94 -0.77 -10.06
N TRP A 62 5.76 -0.09 -8.93
CA TRP A 62 6.88 0.28 -8.07
C TRP A 62 7.63 -0.96 -7.55
N VAL A 63 6.87 -1.96 -7.06
CA VAL A 63 7.48 -3.20 -6.52
C VAL A 63 8.22 -3.95 -7.62
N ARG A 64 7.67 -3.99 -8.83
CA ARG A 64 8.31 -4.68 -9.95
C ARG A 64 9.61 -4.02 -10.37
N GLY A 65 9.76 -2.74 -10.12
CA GLY A 65 10.96 -1.99 -10.45
C GLY A 65 12.09 -2.10 -9.44
N LEU A 66 11.86 -2.80 -8.36
CA LEU A 66 12.87 -2.95 -7.31
C LEU A 66 13.96 -3.96 -7.71
#